data_617f0c9a8c3bab2df8794c9c76be244e
#
_entry.id   617f0c9a8c3bab2df8794c9c76be244e
#
_cell.length_a   1.000
_cell.length_b   1.000
_cell.length_c   1.000
_cell.angle_alpha   90.00
_cell.angle_beta   90.00
_cell.angle_gamma   90.00
#
_symmetry.space_group_name_H-M   'P 1'
#
loop_
_entity.id
_entity.type
_entity.pdbx_description
1 polymer ?
#
loop_
_entity_poly.entity_id
_entity_poly.type
_entity_poly.pdbx_seq_one_letter_code
_entity_poly.pdbx_strand_id
1 'polypeptide(L)'
;IMPQNITAEDNSVNYDNLIIVSDDIVSEDGSNVVRWTKDKTYVICSKNMVNRPTVKCKLIIEPGTTILFGTGTGNIDGIENSEVVYRPYPIFIVEEDGSIEAKGTKEKPITFKNIDTHVGWNGIEIFLPDNGEVTDTFEYCNFINGGAQYRDFTEGLIDVSYGTEETKFNLVVDHCNFDSTELVKNVDLQTSEIGAGVYYGDYDGNKVEANIKISNSTFKSLSMGIEGVTSDD
;
A
#
# COMPACT_ATOMS: atom_id res chain seq x y z
N ILE A 1 22.00 -0.33 -4.55
CA ILE A 1 22.14 -1.76 -4.17
C ILE A 1 20.86 -2.41 -4.60
N MET A 2 20.91 -3.32 -5.59
CA MET A 2 19.70 -4.05 -6.02
C MET A 2 19.26 -5.02 -4.92
N PRO A 3 17.95 -5.15 -4.63
CA PRO A 3 17.46 -6.22 -3.78
C PRO A 3 17.89 -7.56 -4.37
N GLN A 4 18.49 -8.43 -3.55
CA GLN A 4 19.16 -9.65 -4.01
C GLN A 4 18.23 -10.78 -4.50
N ASN A 5 16.91 -10.58 -4.58
CA ASN A 5 15.95 -11.63 -4.93
C ASN A 5 14.96 -11.24 -6.04
N ILE A 6 15.35 -10.42 -7.00
CA ILE A 6 14.54 -10.23 -8.21
C ILE A 6 14.81 -11.44 -9.11
N THR A 7 14.00 -12.48 -8.99
CA THR A 7 14.01 -13.58 -9.95
C THR A 7 13.27 -13.16 -11.20
N ALA A 8 13.91 -13.33 -12.36
CA ALA A 8 13.48 -12.84 -13.68
C ALA A 8 12.30 -13.64 -14.29
N GLU A 9 11.34 -14.12 -13.51
CA GLU A 9 10.26 -14.97 -14.03
C GLU A 9 8.95 -14.24 -14.34
N ASP A 10 8.83 -12.96 -13.96
CA ASP A 10 7.63 -12.19 -14.25
C ASP A 10 7.84 -11.25 -15.46
N ASN A 11 7.43 -11.70 -16.63
CA ASN A 11 7.51 -10.92 -17.88
C ASN A 11 6.65 -9.63 -17.87
N SER A 12 5.87 -9.39 -16.80
CA SER A 12 5.07 -8.16 -16.65
C SER A 12 5.86 -7.00 -16.01
N VAL A 13 7.06 -7.26 -15.50
CA VAL A 13 7.89 -6.28 -14.83
C VAL A 13 9.00 -5.81 -15.77
N ASN A 14 9.06 -4.52 -16.02
CA ASN A 14 10.15 -3.92 -16.76
C ASN A 14 11.34 -3.65 -15.84
N TYR A 15 12.28 -4.57 -15.79
CA TYR A 15 13.47 -4.46 -14.95
C TYR A 15 14.49 -3.44 -15.45
N ASP A 16 14.39 -2.97 -16.69
CA ASP A 16 15.36 -2.02 -17.26
C ASP A 16 15.15 -0.60 -16.73
N ASN A 17 13.98 -0.30 -16.20
CA ASN A 17 13.58 1.03 -15.72
C ASN A 17 13.07 1.02 -14.27
N LEU A 18 13.82 0.36 -13.39
CA LEU A 18 13.47 0.33 -11.96
C LEU A 18 13.83 1.64 -11.26
N ILE A 19 12.89 2.14 -10.48
CA ILE A 19 13.08 3.25 -9.55
C ILE A 19 12.94 2.71 -8.13
N ILE A 20 14.05 2.72 -7.39
CA ILE A 20 14.01 2.35 -5.97
C ILE A 20 13.49 3.54 -5.15
N VAL A 21 12.39 3.33 -4.48
CA VAL A 21 11.76 4.31 -3.58
C VAL A 21 12.06 3.90 -2.15
N SER A 22 13.00 4.57 -1.53
CA SER A 22 13.45 4.31 -0.14
C SER A 22 13.38 5.54 0.76
N ASP A 23 13.02 6.67 0.19
CA ASP A 23 12.87 7.96 0.87
C ASP A 23 11.45 8.50 0.66
N ASP A 24 11.10 9.53 1.42
CA ASP A 24 9.80 10.18 1.31
C ASP A 24 9.55 10.72 -0.11
N ILE A 25 8.30 10.59 -0.55
CA ILE A 25 7.85 11.08 -1.83
C ILE A 25 7.35 12.50 -1.61
N VAL A 26 8.18 13.44 -2.04
CA VAL A 26 7.95 14.88 -1.94
C VAL A 26 8.09 15.55 -3.29
N SER A 27 7.37 16.63 -3.51
CA SER A 27 7.53 17.43 -4.72
C SER A 27 8.73 18.37 -4.57
N GLU A 28 9.71 18.26 -5.47
CA GLU A 28 10.92 19.07 -5.45
C GLU A 28 10.73 20.46 -6.11
N ASP A 29 9.71 20.60 -6.95
CA ASP A 29 9.44 21.82 -7.74
C ASP A 29 8.43 22.77 -7.08
N GLY A 30 7.96 22.44 -5.89
CA GLY A 30 6.95 23.21 -5.16
C GLY A 30 5.51 23.08 -5.69
N SER A 31 5.27 22.21 -6.68
CA SER A 31 3.91 21.95 -7.23
C SER A 31 3.02 21.17 -6.26
N ASN A 32 3.59 20.56 -5.25
CA ASN A 32 2.96 19.58 -4.36
C ASN A 32 2.40 18.35 -5.10
N VAL A 33 2.93 18.03 -6.28
CA VAL A 33 2.49 16.90 -7.10
C VAL A 33 3.69 16.09 -7.59
N VAL A 34 3.63 14.77 -7.40
CA VAL A 34 4.57 13.80 -7.98
C VAL A 34 3.81 12.88 -8.93
N ARG A 35 4.41 12.54 -10.06
CA ARG A 35 3.82 11.61 -11.04
C ARG A 35 4.68 10.37 -11.21
N TRP A 36 4.06 9.22 -11.07
CA TRP A 36 4.64 7.93 -11.43
C TRP A 36 4.10 7.47 -12.78
N THR A 37 5.02 7.12 -13.67
CA THR A 37 4.72 6.87 -15.08
C THR A 37 4.86 5.39 -15.43
N LYS A 38 4.09 4.93 -16.39
CA LYS A 38 4.02 3.53 -16.82
C LYS A 38 5.29 2.97 -17.48
N ASP A 39 6.21 3.82 -17.88
CA ASP A 39 7.49 3.44 -18.46
C ASP A 39 8.53 3.06 -17.40
N LYS A 40 8.16 3.17 -16.12
CA LYS A 40 9.00 2.84 -14.98
C LYS A 40 8.28 1.84 -14.08
N THR A 41 9.06 1.04 -13.38
CA THR A 41 8.58 0.19 -12.27
C THR A 41 9.13 0.75 -10.97
N TYR A 42 8.25 1.05 -10.03
CA TYR A 42 8.63 1.62 -8.74
C TYR A 42 8.73 0.53 -7.70
N VAL A 43 9.85 0.47 -7.00
CA VAL A 43 10.11 -0.54 -5.97
C VAL A 43 10.16 0.13 -4.60
N ILE A 44 9.15 -0.11 -3.80
CA ILE A 44 9.07 0.39 -2.43
C ILE A 44 9.96 -0.46 -1.53
N CYS A 45 10.96 0.16 -0.93
CA CYS A 45 11.90 -0.50 -0.02
C CYS A 45 12.02 0.31 1.27
N SER A 46 11.68 -0.27 2.38
CA SER A 46 11.95 0.33 3.69
C SER A 46 13.44 0.17 4.03
N LYS A 47 14.09 1.24 4.45
CA LYS A 47 15.50 1.18 4.92
C LYS A 47 15.63 0.44 6.24
N ASN A 48 14.59 0.56 7.08
CA ASN A 48 14.46 -0.13 8.37
C ASN A 48 12.99 -0.07 8.82
N MET A 49 12.68 -0.54 10.03
CA MET A 49 11.32 -0.51 10.58
C MET A 49 10.74 0.90 10.79
N VAL A 50 11.60 1.91 10.88
CA VAL A 50 11.21 3.30 11.18
C VAL A 50 11.19 4.15 9.90
N ASN A 51 12.15 3.92 8.99
CA ASN A 51 12.32 4.73 7.78
C ASN A 51 11.60 4.08 6.60
N ARG A 52 10.33 4.30 6.51
CA ARG A 52 9.46 3.82 5.43
C ARG A 52 9.24 4.95 4.44
N PRO A 53 9.23 4.67 3.12
CA PRO A 53 8.84 5.67 2.14
C PRO A 53 7.41 6.13 2.40
N THR A 54 7.24 7.43 2.48
CA THR A 54 5.98 8.05 2.86
C THR A 54 5.56 9.10 1.83
N VAL A 55 4.31 9.08 1.41
CA VAL A 55 3.74 10.06 0.48
C VAL A 55 3.37 11.32 1.26
N LYS A 56 4.06 12.42 0.96
CA LYS A 56 3.84 13.75 1.59
C LYS A 56 3.45 14.82 0.56
N CYS A 57 2.81 14.39 -0.51
CA CYS A 57 2.32 15.25 -1.59
C CYS A 57 1.19 14.53 -2.31
N LYS A 58 0.58 15.15 -3.30
CA LYS A 58 -0.33 14.44 -4.20
C LYS A 58 0.46 13.53 -5.14
N LEU A 59 0.36 12.21 -4.95
CA LEU A 59 0.94 11.21 -5.83
C LEU A 59 -0.06 10.79 -6.90
N ILE A 60 0.25 11.08 -8.16
CA ILE A 60 -0.55 10.64 -9.30
C ILE A 60 0.15 9.46 -9.97
N ILE A 61 -0.56 8.34 -10.08
CA ILE A 61 -0.04 7.12 -10.70
C ILE A 61 -0.76 6.89 -12.03
N GLU A 62 0.01 6.85 -13.12
CA GLU A 62 -0.53 6.70 -14.47
C GLU A 62 -1.02 5.27 -14.75
N PRO A 63 -2.01 5.11 -15.67
CA PRO A 63 -2.49 3.80 -16.09
C PRO A 63 -1.39 2.88 -16.62
N GLY A 64 -1.32 1.64 -16.11
CA GLY A 64 -0.35 0.64 -16.48
C GLY A 64 0.96 0.67 -15.70
N THR A 65 1.06 1.54 -14.68
CA THR A 65 2.22 1.57 -13.78
C THR A 65 2.23 0.34 -12.86
N THR A 66 3.43 -0.20 -12.62
CA THR A 66 3.66 -1.29 -11.66
C THR A 66 4.42 -0.78 -10.45
N ILE A 67 3.89 -1.08 -9.27
CA ILE A 67 4.48 -0.79 -7.96
C ILE A 67 4.81 -2.13 -7.30
N LEU A 68 6.07 -2.34 -6.99
CA LEU A 68 6.58 -3.53 -6.35
C LEU A 68 6.94 -3.23 -4.90
N PHE A 69 6.64 -4.18 -4.04
CA PHE A 69 7.02 -4.12 -2.63
C PHE A 69 8.18 -5.07 -2.38
N GLY A 70 9.34 -4.52 -2.06
CA GLY A 70 10.56 -5.27 -1.78
C GLY A 70 10.68 -5.60 -0.31
N THR A 71 10.95 -6.87 0.01
CA THR A 71 11.43 -7.23 1.35
C THR A 71 12.89 -6.85 1.45
N GLY A 72 13.22 -5.97 2.37
CA GLY A 72 14.61 -5.65 2.68
C GLY A 72 15.30 -6.80 3.41
N THR A 73 15.72 -7.84 2.71
CA THR A 73 16.73 -8.79 3.18
C THR A 73 18.12 -8.33 2.76
N GLY A 74 18.38 -7.04 2.79
CA GLY A 74 19.73 -6.52 2.69
C GLY A 74 20.30 -6.45 4.08
N ASN A 75 21.56 -6.91 4.27
CA ASN A 75 22.33 -6.50 5.41
C ASN A 75 22.21 -4.99 5.57
N ILE A 76 21.41 -4.56 6.52
CA ILE A 76 21.39 -3.16 6.92
C ILE A 76 22.74 -2.94 7.57
N ASP A 77 23.53 -2.04 7.01
CA ASP A 77 24.88 -1.74 7.42
C ASP A 77 25.07 -1.84 8.94
N GLY A 78 25.87 -2.81 9.38
CA GLY A 78 26.48 -2.81 10.70
C GLY A 78 25.83 -3.67 11.77
N ILE A 79 24.80 -4.49 11.49
CA ILE A 79 24.30 -5.47 12.48
C ILE A 79 24.61 -6.89 12.01
N GLU A 80 25.88 -7.27 12.17
CA GLU A 80 26.29 -8.67 12.19
C GLU A 80 25.74 -9.32 13.47
N ASN A 81 24.96 -10.41 13.29
CA ASN A 81 24.48 -11.30 14.37
C ASN A 81 23.27 -10.86 15.21
N SER A 82 22.21 -10.32 14.65
CA SER A 82 20.92 -10.42 15.31
C SER A 82 20.15 -11.63 14.79
N GLU A 83 19.89 -12.63 15.64
CA GLU A 83 19.00 -13.77 15.39
C GLU A 83 17.51 -13.37 15.23
N VAL A 84 17.23 -12.10 15.18
CA VAL A 84 15.89 -11.57 14.95
C VAL A 84 15.80 -11.27 13.47
N VAL A 85 15.38 -12.26 12.71
CA VAL A 85 14.94 -12.06 11.32
C VAL A 85 13.63 -11.25 11.37
N TYR A 86 13.75 -9.96 11.54
CA TYR A 86 12.65 -9.07 11.22
C TYR A 86 12.46 -9.13 9.72
N ARG A 87 11.39 -9.78 9.30
CA ARG A 87 10.86 -9.59 7.94
C ARG A 87 9.90 -8.42 8.01
N PRO A 88 10.33 -7.18 7.76
CA PRO A 88 9.38 -6.08 7.64
C PRO A 88 8.56 -6.33 6.39
N TYR A 89 7.29 -6.63 6.53
CA TYR A 89 6.39 -6.59 5.40
C TYR A 89 6.35 -5.13 4.93
N PRO A 90 6.65 -4.86 3.65
CA PRO A 90 6.66 -3.50 3.16
C PRO A 90 5.26 -2.91 3.28
N ILE A 91 5.21 -1.68 3.74
CA ILE A 91 4.01 -0.87 3.85
C ILE A 91 4.21 0.42 3.07
N PHE A 92 3.15 0.92 2.46
CA PHE A 92 3.16 2.20 1.78
C PHE A 92 2.31 3.19 2.60
N ILE A 93 2.94 4.23 3.09
CA ILE A 93 2.30 5.20 3.99
C ILE A 93 1.92 6.45 3.19
N VAL A 94 0.71 6.92 3.41
CA VAL A 94 0.23 8.23 2.97
C VAL A 94 0.05 9.08 4.22
N GLU A 95 0.85 10.10 4.36
CA GLU A 95 0.78 11.05 5.49
C GLU A 95 -0.36 12.04 5.33
N GLU A 96 -0.66 12.75 6.38
CA GLU A 96 -1.71 13.75 6.48
C GLU A 96 -1.70 14.80 5.35
N ASP A 97 -0.50 15.18 4.88
CA ASP A 97 -0.30 16.11 3.76
C ASP A 97 -0.31 15.43 2.39
N GLY A 98 -0.40 14.10 2.36
CA GLY A 98 -0.35 13.28 1.16
C GLY A 98 -1.72 12.90 0.62
N SER A 99 -1.74 12.44 -0.62
CA SER A 99 -2.88 11.74 -1.20
C SER A 99 -2.45 10.89 -2.39
N ILE A 100 -3.25 9.89 -2.76
CA ILE A 100 -3.01 9.05 -3.93
C ILE A 100 -4.15 9.19 -4.94
N GLU A 101 -3.78 9.45 -6.19
CA GLU A 101 -4.67 9.36 -7.34
C GLU A 101 -4.14 8.26 -8.28
N ALA A 102 -4.60 7.03 -8.10
CA ALA A 102 -4.23 5.85 -8.89
C ALA A 102 -5.39 5.49 -9.82
N LYS A 103 -5.40 6.06 -11.03
CA LYS A 103 -6.45 5.86 -12.02
C LYS A 103 -5.93 5.06 -13.20
N GLY A 104 -6.09 3.73 -13.11
CA GLY A 104 -5.87 2.83 -14.23
C GLY A 104 -6.99 2.84 -15.25
N THR A 105 -6.91 1.92 -16.19
CA THR A 105 -8.01 1.59 -17.12
C THR A 105 -8.14 0.08 -17.22
N LYS A 106 -9.24 -0.40 -17.79
CA LYS A 106 -9.45 -1.83 -18.02
C LYS A 106 -8.31 -2.47 -18.81
N GLU A 107 -7.78 -1.76 -19.81
CA GLU A 107 -6.70 -2.23 -20.68
C GLU A 107 -5.31 -2.01 -20.07
N LYS A 108 -5.19 -1.08 -19.12
CA LYS A 108 -3.95 -0.70 -18.46
C LYS A 108 -4.18 -0.49 -16.96
N PRO A 109 -4.44 -1.59 -16.21
CA PRO A 109 -4.60 -1.49 -14.77
C PRO A 109 -3.29 -1.07 -14.11
N ILE A 110 -3.39 -0.43 -12.97
CA ILE A 110 -2.24 -0.18 -12.09
C ILE A 110 -2.07 -1.40 -11.19
N THR A 111 -0.84 -1.86 -10.98
CA THR A 111 -0.59 -3.09 -10.21
C THR A 111 0.30 -2.81 -9.01
N PHE A 112 -0.21 -3.13 -7.82
CA PHE A 112 0.50 -3.16 -6.55
C PHE A 112 0.74 -4.61 -6.19
N LYS A 113 1.99 -5.05 -6.10
CA LYS A 113 2.32 -6.43 -5.78
C LYS A 113 3.66 -6.58 -5.09
N ASN A 114 3.84 -7.70 -4.42
CA ASN A 114 5.15 -8.06 -3.87
C ASN A 114 6.11 -8.53 -4.98
N ILE A 115 7.40 -8.29 -4.80
CA ILE A 115 8.47 -8.86 -5.65
C ILE A 115 8.56 -10.38 -5.43
N ASP A 116 8.47 -10.82 -4.18
CA ASP A 116 8.57 -12.23 -3.81
C ASP A 116 7.17 -12.79 -3.48
N THR A 117 6.72 -13.76 -4.26
CA THR A 117 5.42 -14.41 -4.07
C THR A 117 5.28 -15.20 -2.76
N HIS A 118 6.42 -15.47 -2.07
CA HIS A 118 6.45 -16.19 -0.79
C HIS A 118 6.39 -15.24 0.43
N VAL A 119 6.42 -13.94 0.19
CA VAL A 119 6.36 -12.94 1.25
C VAL A 119 5.32 -11.90 0.84
N GLY A 120 4.34 -11.67 1.69
CA GLY A 120 3.34 -10.64 1.47
C GLY A 120 3.89 -9.23 1.65
N TRP A 121 3.05 -8.26 1.40
CA TRP A 121 3.23 -6.88 1.82
C TRP A 121 2.03 -6.47 2.67
N ASN A 122 2.19 -5.47 3.54
CA ASN A 122 1.12 -5.11 4.46
C ASN A 122 -0.07 -4.48 3.74
N GLY A 123 0.15 -3.33 3.16
CA GLY A 123 -0.91 -2.55 2.54
C GLY A 123 -0.49 -1.10 2.33
N ILE A 124 -1.47 -0.28 2.03
CA ILE A 124 -1.38 1.18 1.96
C ILE A 124 -2.09 1.73 3.19
N GLU A 125 -1.33 2.32 4.10
CA GLU A 125 -1.85 2.97 5.30
C GLU A 125 -2.03 4.47 5.03
N ILE A 126 -3.24 4.97 5.21
CA ILE A 126 -3.62 6.35 4.94
C ILE A 126 -3.92 7.03 6.27
N PHE A 127 -3.06 7.96 6.66
CA PHE A 127 -3.30 8.85 7.78
C PHE A 127 -4.09 10.06 7.34
N LEU A 128 -5.21 10.30 7.99
CA LEU A 128 -6.05 11.44 7.67
C LEU A 128 -5.53 12.72 8.34
N PRO A 129 -5.63 13.88 7.65
CA PRO A 129 -5.24 15.16 8.24
C PRO A 129 -6.14 15.54 9.43
N ASP A 130 -5.62 16.36 10.33
CA ASP A 130 -6.38 16.89 11.46
C ASP A 130 -7.56 17.77 11.04
N ASN A 131 -7.51 18.34 9.86
CA ASN A 131 -8.58 19.18 9.31
C ASN A 131 -8.51 19.25 7.78
N GLY A 132 -9.59 19.71 7.18
CA GLY A 132 -9.67 19.91 5.73
C GLY A 132 -10.26 18.72 4.99
N GLU A 133 -10.11 18.73 3.67
CA GLU A 133 -10.67 17.70 2.81
C GLU A 133 -9.55 17.01 2.03
N VAL A 134 -9.54 15.68 2.08
CA VAL A 134 -8.62 14.85 1.32
C VAL A 134 -9.40 13.80 0.52
N THR A 135 -8.89 13.46 -0.65
CA THR A 135 -9.48 12.43 -1.52
C THR A 135 -8.40 11.50 -2.01
N ASP A 136 -8.58 10.21 -1.75
CA ASP A 136 -7.81 9.13 -2.32
C ASP A 136 -8.63 8.33 -3.32
N THR A 137 -8.01 7.96 -4.42
CA THR A 137 -8.70 7.30 -5.53
C THR A 137 -7.89 6.13 -6.04
N PHE A 138 -8.54 4.97 -6.13
CA PHE A 138 -8.04 3.75 -6.76
C PHE A 138 -9.07 3.26 -7.77
N GLU A 139 -8.76 3.39 -9.05
CA GLU A 139 -9.62 2.91 -10.15
C GLU A 139 -8.84 1.95 -11.03
N TYR A 140 -9.43 0.81 -11.38
CA TYR A 140 -8.77 -0.26 -12.15
C TYR A 140 -7.38 -0.60 -11.59
N CYS A 141 -7.32 -0.88 -10.29
CA CYS A 141 -6.10 -1.28 -9.61
C CYS A 141 -6.13 -2.76 -9.23
N ASN A 142 -5.00 -3.44 -9.36
CA ASN A 142 -4.77 -4.79 -8.85
C ASN A 142 -3.90 -4.71 -7.60
N PHE A 143 -4.39 -5.26 -6.50
CA PHE A 143 -3.67 -5.42 -5.24
C PHE A 143 -3.40 -6.91 -5.04
N ILE A 144 -2.17 -7.33 -5.26
CA ILE A 144 -1.80 -8.75 -5.33
C ILE A 144 -0.88 -9.14 -4.19
N ASN A 145 -1.27 -10.21 -3.45
CA ASN A 145 -0.50 -10.79 -2.33
C ASN A 145 -0.18 -9.79 -1.21
N GLY A 146 -1.13 -8.91 -0.92
CA GLY A 146 -1.05 -7.96 0.19
C GLY A 146 -1.94 -8.34 1.36
N GLY A 147 -1.95 -7.50 2.39
CA GLY A 147 -2.71 -7.70 3.62
C GLY A 147 -2.05 -8.67 4.60
N ALA A 148 -0.76 -8.99 4.42
CA ALA A 148 -0.03 -9.84 5.35
C ALA A 148 0.13 -9.11 6.68
N GLN A 149 -0.68 -9.47 7.66
CA GLN A 149 -0.60 -8.93 9.01
C GLN A 149 0.61 -9.53 9.75
N TYR A 150 1.52 -8.69 10.15
CA TYR A 150 2.57 -9.06 11.09
C TYR A 150 2.55 -8.08 12.26
N ARG A 151 1.89 -8.48 13.35
CA ARG A 151 1.85 -7.73 14.61
C ARG A 151 1.42 -6.27 14.44
N ASP A 152 0.15 -6.04 14.25
CA ASP A 152 -0.54 -4.78 14.53
C ASP A 152 -0.15 -3.56 13.65
N PHE A 153 0.20 -3.73 12.37
CA PHE A 153 0.56 -2.57 11.55
C PHE A 153 -0.53 -2.10 10.58
N THR A 154 -1.25 -3.00 9.95
CA THR A 154 -2.40 -2.63 9.10
C THR A 154 -3.48 -3.69 9.22
N GLU A 155 -4.72 -3.23 9.25
CA GLU A 155 -5.88 -4.11 9.28
C GLU A 155 -6.36 -4.47 7.85
N GLY A 156 -5.90 -3.73 6.84
CA GLY A 156 -6.31 -3.92 5.45
C GLY A 156 -5.25 -3.60 4.40
N LEU A 157 -5.52 -4.00 3.15
CA LEU A 157 -4.70 -3.63 1.99
C LEU A 157 -4.79 -2.15 1.66
N ILE A 158 -5.95 -1.55 1.87
CA ILE A 158 -6.12 -0.11 2.02
C ILE A 158 -6.63 0.06 3.45
N ASP A 159 -5.82 0.68 4.28
CA ASP A 159 -6.11 0.92 5.69
C ASP A 159 -6.21 2.43 5.92
N VAL A 160 -7.37 2.88 6.33
CA VAL A 160 -7.63 4.28 6.62
C VAL A 160 -7.85 4.44 8.11
N SER A 161 -6.97 5.20 8.73
CA SER A 161 -6.99 5.39 10.17
C SER A 161 -6.64 6.82 10.55
N TYR A 162 -7.09 7.18 11.72
CA TYR A 162 -6.90 8.48 12.35
C TYR A 162 -7.53 9.63 11.53
N GLY A 163 -7.92 10.63 12.23
CA GLY A 163 -8.54 11.83 11.70
C GLY A 163 -9.25 12.53 12.85
N THR A 164 -9.76 13.72 12.62
CA THR A 164 -10.53 14.47 13.61
C THR A 164 -11.92 14.81 13.08
N GLU A 165 -12.77 15.37 13.94
CA GLU A 165 -14.12 15.82 13.54
C GLU A 165 -14.12 16.94 12.49
N GLU A 166 -12.98 17.59 12.25
CA GLU A 166 -12.81 18.62 11.21
C GLU A 166 -12.34 18.05 9.87
N THR A 167 -12.12 16.73 9.79
CA THR A 167 -11.65 16.04 8.59
C THR A 167 -12.83 15.65 7.71
N LYS A 168 -12.70 15.91 6.41
CA LYS A 168 -13.54 15.34 5.36
C LYS A 168 -12.71 14.42 4.49
N PHE A 169 -13.09 13.15 4.48
CA PHE A 169 -12.36 12.14 3.74
C PHE A 169 -13.23 11.51 2.65
N ASN A 170 -12.69 11.46 1.44
CA ASN A 170 -13.30 10.75 0.34
C ASN A 170 -12.38 9.62 -0.13
N LEU A 171 -12.85 8.39 -0.13
CA LEU A 171 -12.18 7.24 -0.72
C LEU A 171 -13.01 6.69 -1.88
N VAL A 172 -12.40 6.60 -3.05
CA VAL A 172 -13.00 5.94 -4.22
C VAL A 172 -12.19 4.69 -4.55
N VAL A 173 -12.85 3.53 -4.52
CA VAL A 173 -12.29 2.24 -4.94
C VAL A 173 -13.23 1.65 -5.99
N ASP A 174 -12.85 1.71 -7.26
CA ASP A 174 -13.72 1.27 -8.34
C ASP A 174 -13.00 0.37 -9.34
N HIS A 175 -13.64 -0.73 -9.75
CA HIS A 175 -13.07 -1.73 -10.65
C HIS A 175 -11.70 -2.27 -10.17
N CYS A 176 -11.51 -2.43 -8.86
CA CYS A 176 -10.28 -2.95 -8.27
C CYS A 176 -10.36 -4.46 -7.99
N ASN A 177 -9.21 -5.11 -8.04
CA ASN A 177 -9.08 -6.52 -7.71
C ASN A 177 -8.08 -6.69 -6.55
N PHE A 178 -8.56 -7.25 -5.45
CA PHE A 178 -7.78 -7.59 -4.27
C PHE A 178 -7.65 -9.11 -4.22
N ASP A 179 -6.45 -9.64 -4.42
CA ASP A 179 -6.22 -11.08 -4.52
C ASP A 179 -4.94 -11.52 -3.80
N SER A 180 -5.09 -12.17 -2.64
CA SER A 180 -3.98 -12.74 -1.86
C SER A 180 -3.93 -14.28 -1.93
N THR A 181 -4.48 -14.85 -3.00
CA THR A 181 -4.58 -16.31 -3.17
C THR A 181 -3.21 -17.00 -3.18
N GLU A 182 -2.23 -16.45 -3.86
CA GLU A 182 -0.89 -17.06 -3.92
C GLU A 182 -0.13 -16.87 -2.62
N LEU A 183 -0.35 -15.76 -1.89
CA LEU A 183 0.22 -15.58 -0.57
C LEU A 183 -0.27 -16.67 0.40
N VAL A 184 -1.58 -16.86 0.47
CA VAL A 184 -2.18 -17.91 1.33
C VAL A 184 -1.62 -19.29 1.03
N LYS A 185 -1.46 -19.64 -0.23
CA LYS A 185 -0.90 -20.94 -0.64
C LYS A 185 0.57 -21.11 -0.32
N ASN A 186 1.36 -20.06 -0.53
CA ASN A 186 2.82 -20.17 -0.48
C ASN A 186 3.39 -20.04 0.93
N VAL A 187 2.68 -19.39 1.85
CA VAL A 187 3.16 -19.11 3.22
C VAL A 187 2.43 -19.92 4.28
N ASP A 188 1.53 -20.82 3.88
CA ASP A 188 0.70 -21.65 4.77
C ASP A 188 -0.07 -20.82 5.81
N LEU A 189 -0.48 -19.62 5.40
CA LEU A 189 -1.32 -18.75 6.21
C LEU A 189 -2.79 -19.13 6.06
N GLN A 190 -3.53 -18.97 7.14
CA GLN A 190 -4.99 -19.02 7.05
C GLN A 190 -5.50 -17.68 6.52
N THR A 191 -6.64 -17.69 5.83
CA THR A 191 -7.25 -16.44 5.35
C THR A 191 -7.57 -15.45 6.47
N SER A 192 -7.79 -15.94 7.69
CA SER A 192 -7.98 -15.11 8.89
C SER A 192 -6.71 -14.36 9.35
N GLU A 193 -5.56 -14.71 8.79
CA GLU A 193 -4.27 -14.04 9.06
C GLU A 193 -3.93 -12.99 7.99
N ILE A 194 -4.81 -12.82 7.01
CA ILE A 194 -4.73 -11.77 6.00
C ILE A 194 -5.76 -10.71 6.36
N GLY A 195 -5.39 -9.45 6.34
CA GLY A 195 -6.28 -8.33 6.64
C GLY A 195 -7.45 -8.19 5.67
N ALA A 196 -8.26 -7.17 5.88
CA ALA A 196 -9.35 -6.81 4.98
C ALA A 196 -8.82 -6.27 3.62
N GLY A 197 -9.67 -6.24 2.61
CA GLY A 197 -9.36 -5.54 1.37
C GLY A 197 -9.31 -4.03 1.58
N VAL A 198 -10.34 -3.49 2.22
CA VAL A 198 -10.41 -2.10 2.66
C VAL A 198 -10.84 -2.08 4.13
N TYR A 199 -10.05 -1.41 4.94
CA TYR A 199 -10.32 -1.19 6.35
C TYR A 199 -10.48 0.30 6.63
N TYR A 200 -11.45 0.65 7.45
CA TYR A 200 -11.64 1.98 8.00
C TYR A 200 -11.87 1.87 9.50
N GLY A 201 -10.97 2.46 10.28
CA GLY A 201 -11.05 2.46 11.73
C GLY A 201 -11.11 3.87 12.31
N ASP A 202 -12.15 4.16 13.08
CA ASP A 202 -12.23 5.34 13.93
C ASP A 202 -11.97 4.91 15.38
N TYR A 203 -10.71 4.97 15.77
CA TYR A 203 -10.29 4.48 17.09
C TYR A 203 -10.48 5.49 18.23
N ASP A 204 -10.61 6.77 17.91
CA ASP A 204 -10.60 7.83 18.91
C ASP A 204 -11.96 8.50 19.14
N GLY A 205 -13.04 7.94 18.55
CA GLY A 205 -14.37 8.55 18.63
C GLY A 205 -14.49 9.89 17.88
N ASN A 206 -13.53 10.18 17.03
CA ASN A 206 -13.51 11.38 16.23
C ASN A 206 -14.54 11.25 15.10
N LYS A 207 -15.46 12.21 15.01
CA LYS A 207 -16.53 12.19 13.99
C LYS A 207 -16.00 12.66 12.63
N VAL A 208 -15.13 11.87 12.00
CA VAL A 208 -14.66 12.12 10.64
C VAL A 208 -15.84 12.05 9.66
N GLU A 209 -16.00 13.06 8.81
CA GLU A 209 -16.94 12.99 7.69
C GLU A 209 -16.34 12.12 6.58
N ALA A 210 -16.52 10.79 6.68
CA ALA A 210 -15.99 9.84 5.72
C ALA A 210 -17.02 9.49 4.65
N ASN A 211 -16.65 9.66 3.38
CA ASN A 211 -17.41 9.24 2.22
C ASN A 211 -16.62 8.16 1.46
N ILE A 212 -16.89 6.90 1.78
CA ILE A 212 -16.20 5.75 1.20
C ILE A 212 -17.10 5.10 0.15
N LYS A 213 -16.65 5.13 -1.11
CA LYS A 213 -17.33 4.52 -2.23
C LYS A 213 -16.52 3.36 -2.79
N ILE A 214 -17.03 2.14 -2.63
CA ILE A 214 -16.43 0.93 -3.19
C ILE A 214 -17.42 0.32 -4.17
N SER A 215 -16.98 0.13 -5.41
CA SER A 215 -17.85 -0.39 -6.48
C SER A 215 -17.08 -1.27 -7.46
N ASN A 216 -17.79 -2.20 -8.12
CA ASN A 216 -17.26 -3.06 -9.19
C ASN A 216 -15.96 -3.82 -8.84
N SER A 217 -15.68 -4.02 -7.57
CA SER A 217 -14.42 -4.56 -7.06
C SER A 217 -14.57 -6.00 -6.59
N THR A 218 -13.47 -6.75 -6.63
CA THR A 218 -13.41 -8.16 -6.21
C THR A 218 -12.41 -8.35 -5.09
N PHE A 219 -12.73 -9.26 -4.16
CA PHE A 219 -11.93 -9.57 -2.98
C PHE A 219 -11.76 -11.08 -2.87
N LYS A 220 -10.51 -11.57 -2.80
CA LYS A 220 -10.20 -13.00 -2.73
C LYS A 220 -9.11 -13.29 -1.71
N SER A 221 -9.32 -14.36 -0.94
CA SER A 221 -8.33 -14.87 0.03
C SER A 221 -7.88 -13.79 1.02
N LEU A 222 -8.86 -13.06 1.55
CA LEU A 222 -8.74 -12.05 2.58
C LEU A 222 -9.63 -12.44 3.77
N SER A 223 -9.37 -11.91 4.96
CA SER A 223 -10.25 -12.13 6.13
C SER A 223 -11.64 -11.57 5.86
N MET A 224 -11.70 -10.36 5.35
CA MET A 224 -12.91 -9.65 4.93
C MET A 224 -12.67 -8.88 3.63
N GLY A 225 -13.74 -8.58 2.89
CA GLY A 225 -13.66 -7.68 1.75
C GLY A 225 -13.53 -6.24 2.21
N ILE A 226 -14.43 -5.84 3.11
CA ILE A 226 -14.53 -4.48 3.64
C ILE A 226 -14.83 -4.59 5.14
N GLU A 227 -14.09 -3.86 5.94
CA GLU A 227 -14.30 -3.76 7.38
C GLU A 227 -14.34 -2.28 7.79
N GLY A 228 -15.30 -1.95 8.62
CA GLY A 228 -15.41 -0.62 9.23
C GLY A 228 -15.63 -0.78 10.73
N VAL A 229 -14.80 -0.13 11.52
CA VAL A 229 -14.93 -0.08 12.96
C VAL A 229 -15.17 1.36 13.38
N THR A 230 -16.29 1.57 14.08
CA THR A 230 -16.57 2.86 14.73
C THR A 230 -16.62 2.61 16.22
N SER A 231 -15.96 3.47 16.99
CA SER A 231 -16.11 3.46 18.44
C SER A 231 -17.49 4.05 18.75
N ASP A 232 -18.45 3.20 19.15
CA ASP A 232 -19.67 3.69 19.79
C ASP A 232 -19.30 4.23 21.18
N ASP A 233 -19.72 5.46 21.49
CA ASP A 233 -19.65 6.07 22.82
C ASP A 233 -20.43 5.28 23.88
#